data_85f715ffdd40af845c421708ec0dc206
#
_entry.id   85f715ffdd40af845c421708ec0dc206
#
_cell.length_a   1.000
_cell.length_b   1.000
_cell.length_c   1.000
_cell.angle_alpha   90.00
_cell.angle_beta   90.00
_cell.angle_gamma   90.00
#
_symmetry.space_group_name_H-M   'P 1'
#
loop_
_entity.id
_entity.type
_entity.pdbx_description
1 polymer ?
#
loop_
_entity_poly.entity_id
_entity_poly.type
_entity_poly.pdbx_seq_one_letter_code
_entity_poly.pdbx_strand_id
1 'polypeptide(L)'
;YKHEVCRGHNHIIRDDAPVVGTRTRTENGNFVRKDFNETSAYTLNLQLNYNRTFGKHDIGAMFLYEQYEEWGDMFWAQRKQLLSSSLEQLFAGSADSQWKDADGHESEIGRIGYVGRLNYGFDNRYLLEANFRYDSSVKWIPGKRWGFFPSVSAGWRVTEENFFKQNEKLNFISNLK
;
A
#
# COMPACT_ATOMS: atom_id res chain seq x y z
N TYR A 1 10.40 14.44 -8.55
CA TYR A 1 11.64 15.21 -8.76
C TYR A 1 11.81 16.19 -7.61
N LYS A 2 12.96 16.19 -6.99
CA LYS A 2 13.27 17.07 -5.86
C LYS A 2 14.58 17.81 -6.14
N HIS A 3 14.56 19.10 -5.96
CA HIS A 3 15.73 19.93 -6.14
C HIS A 3 16.09 20.64 -4.84
N GLU A 4 17.30 20.44 -4.35
CA GLU A 4 17.79 21.09 -3.16
C GLU A 4 19.02 21.93 -3.48
N VAL A 5 18.95 23.22 -3.17
CA VAL A 5 20.04 24.17 -3.39
C VAL A 5 20.45 24.78 -2.07
N CYS A 6 21.73 24.75 -1.78
CA CYS A 6 22.29 25.48 -0.66
C CYS A 6 23.11 26.67 -1.14
N ARG A 7 22.64 27.85 -0.79
CA ARG A 7 23.32 29.10 -1.05
C ARG A 7 24.21 29.51 0.13
N GLY A 8 25.27 30.22 -0.13
CA GLY A 8 26.24 30.68 0.91
C GLY A 8 25.65 31.54 2.02
N HIS A 9 24.36 31.81 2.04
CA HIS A 9 23.65 32.58 3.07
C HIS A 9 22.77 31.73 3.98
N ASN A 10 23.11 30.45 4.20
CA ASN A 10 22.47 29.60 5.18
C ASN A 10 21.00 29.24 4.92
N HIS A 11 20.51 29.30 3.65
CA HIS A 11 19.16 28.92 3.30
C HIS A 11 19.16 27.62 2.51
N ILE A 12 18.32 26.67 2.93
CA ILE A 12 17.98 25.50 2.14
C ILE A 12 16.64 25.80 1.49
N ILE A 13 16.63 25.86 0.14
CA ILE A 13 15.43 26.08 -0.63
C ILE A 13 15.10 24.77 -1.33
N ARG A 14 13.86 24.34 -1.22
CA ARG A 14 13.29 23.21 -1.95
C ARG A 14 12.26 23.77 -2.94
N ASP A 15 12.24 23.25 -4.15
CA ASP A 15 11.31 23.74 -5.19
C ASP A 15 9.83 23.43 -4.85
N ASP A 16 9.58 22.50 -3.96
CA ASP A 16 8.25 22.03 -3.56
C ASP A 16 7.78 22.53 -2.19
N ALA A 17 8.58 23.34 -1.51
CA ALA A 17 8.25 23.81 -0.17
C ALA A 17 8.80 25.22 0.10
N PRO A 18 8.14 26.01 0.94
CA PRO A 18 8.69 27.26 1.46
C PRO A 18 9.96 26.98 2.26
N VAL A 19 10.80 28.01 2.44
CA VAL A 19 12.05 27.92 3.21
C VAL A 19 11.76 27.30 4.58
N VAL A 20 12.26 26.08 4.80
CA VAL A 20 11.96 25.29 6.00
C VAL A 20 12.91 25.58 7.15
N GLY A 21 14.01 26.29 6.92
CA GLY A 21 14.96 26.66 7.96
C GLY A 21 16.28 27.22 7.43
N THR A 22 17.02 27.84 8.32
CA THR A 22 18.39 28.28 8.10
C THR A 22 19.35 27.33 8.82
N ARG A 23 20.35 26.83 8.12
CA ARG A 23 21.44 26.06 8.75
C ARG A 23 22.76 26.83 8.61
N THR A 24 23.45 27.00 9.69
CA THR A 24 24.82 27.52 9.66
C THR A 24 25.73 26.49 9.03
N ARG A 25 26.41 26.85 7.95
CA ARG A 25 27.30 25.96 7.22
C ARG A 25 28.74 26.36 7.41
N THR A 26 29.50 25.47 7.94
CA THR A 26 30.86 25.78 8.37
C THR A 26 31.96 25.34 7.40
N GLU A 27 31.76 24.36 6.50
CA GLU A 27 32.97 23.82 5.85
C GLU A 27 32.95 23.55 4.36
N ASN A 28 31.82 23.49 3.66
CA ASN A 28 31.81 22.95 2.31
C ASN A 28 31.32 23.85 1.17
N GLY A 29 31.20 25.17 1.44
CA GLY A 29 30.77 26.11 0.42
C GLY A 29 29.31 25.89 -0.03
N ASN A 30 28.93 26.55 -1.12
CA ASN A 30 27.62 26.36 -1.78
C ASN A 30 27.60 25.08 -2.58
N PHE A 31 26.42 24.44 -2.66
CA PHE A 31 26.20 23.26 -3.48
C PHE A 31 24.83 23.28 -4.14
N VAL A 32 24.70 22.48 -5.19
CA VAL A 32 23.43 22.10 -5.78
C VAL A 32 23.32 20.57 -5.77
N ARG A 33 22.17 20.08 -5.34
CA ARG A 33 21.81 18.66 -5.38
C ARG A 33 20.49 18.51 -6.14
N LYS A 34 20.42 17.53 -7.00
CA LYS A 34 19.20 17.13 -7.68
C LYS A 34 18.90 15.67 -7.35
N ASP A 35 17.71 15.43 -6.87
CA ASP A 35 17.20 14.11 -6.57
C ASP A 35 16.13 13.73 -7.60
N PHE A 36 16.19 12.52 -8.10
CA PHE A 36 15.18 11.90 -8.91
C PHE A 36 14.62 10.70 -8.17
N ASN A 37 13.31 10.58 -8.14
CA ASN A 37 12.62 9.45 -7.55
C ASN A 37 11.43 9.09 -8.44
N GLU A 38 11.42 7.86 -8.91
CA GLU A 38 10.34 7.31 -9.71
C GLU A 38 9.84 6.03 -9.05
N THR A 39 8.53 5.90 -8.97
CA THR A 39 7.89 4.68 -8.46
C THR A 39 6.81 4.27 -9.45
N SER A 40 6.91 3.04 -9.93
CA SER A 40 5.91 2.42 -10.79
C SER A 40 5.31 1.22 -10.07
N ALA A 41 3.97 1.12 -10.07
CA ALA A 41 3.29 0.01 -9.45
C ALA A 41 2.11 -0.47 -10.29
N TYR A 42 1.82 -1.77 -10.23
CA TYR A 42 0.57 -2.31 -10.76
C TYR A 42 -0.08 -3.27 -9.78
N THR A 43 -1.40 -3.37 -9.89
CA THR A 43 -2.21 -4.37 -9.19
C THR A 43 -3.03 -5.15 -10.20
N LEU A 44 -2.91 -6.47 -10.18
CA LEU A 44 -3.76 -7.38 -10.95
C LEU A 44 -4.70 -8.10 -10.00
N ASN A 45 -6.01 -7.98 -10.25
CA ASN A 45 -7.06 -8.68 -9.49
C ASN A 45 -7.88 -9.55 -10.44
N LEU A 46 -7.92 -10.86 -10.18
CA LEU A 46 -8.76 -11.82 -10.88
C LEU A 46 -9.75 -12.40 -9.89
N GLN A 47 -11.04 -12.09 -10.08
CA GLN A 47 -12.09 -12.52 -9.17
C GLN A 47 -13.11 -13.40 -9.86
N LEU A 48 -13.44 -14.54 -9.23
CA LEU A 48 -14.49 -15.44 -9.62
C LEU A 48 -15.55 -15.48 -8.52
N ASN A 49 -16.81 -15.29 -8.92
CA ASN A 49 -17.96 -15.37 -8.01
C ASN A 49 -18.94 -16.43 -8.51
N TYR A 50 -19.48 -17.21 -7.56
CA TYR A 50 -20.51 -18.17 -7.79
C TYR A 50 -21.59 -18.02 -6.73
N ASN A 51 -22.85 -17.87 -7.14
CA ASN A 51 -23.99 -17.83 -6.24
C ASN A 51 -25.10 -18.68 -6.81
N ARG A 52 -25.65 -19.56 -5.99
CA ARG A 52 -26.76 -20.42 -6.40
C ARG A 52 -27.59 -20.87 -5.21
N THR A 53 -28.90 -20.85 -5.40
CA THR A 53 -29.90 -21.40 -4.46
C THR A 53 -30.44 -22.70 -4.96
N PHE A 54 -30.44 -23.74 -4.10
CA PHE A 54 -30.99 -25.07 -4.36
C PHE A 54 -32.02 -25.39 -3.29
N GLY A 55 -33.30 -25.15 -3.59
CA GLY A 55 -34.37 -25.33 -2.62
C GLY A 55 -34.17 -24.48 -1.38
N LYS A 56 -33.81 -25.08 -0.24
CA LYS A 56 -33.55 -24.39 1.02
C LYS A 56 -32.06 -24.03 1.25
N HIS A 57 -31.21 -24.41 0.32
CA HIS A 57 -29.78 -24.21 0.43
C HIS A 57 -29.36 -23.02 -0.44
N ASP A 58 -28.69 -22.06 0.16
CA ASP A 58 -28.10 -20.92 -0.51
C ASP A 58 -26.58 -21.00 -0.40
N ILE A 59 -25.90 -21.03 -1.55
CA ILE A 59 -24.43 -21.17 -1.61
C ILE A 59 -23.86 -19.99 -2.37
N GLY A 60 -22.95 -19.26 -1.73
CA GLY A 60 -22.13 -18.25 -2.34
C GLY A 60 -20.66 -18.60 -2.19
N ALA A 61 -19.92 -18.53 -3.28
CA ALA A 61 -18.47 -18.72 -3.25
C ALA A 61 -17.77 -17.59 -3.99
N MET A 62 -16.66 -17.14 -3.48
CA MET A 62 -15.79 -16.15 -4.11
C MET A 62 -14.35 -16.62 -4.00
N PHE A 63 -13.63 -16.48 -5.09
CA PHE A 63 -12.17 -16.65 -5.12
C PHE A 63 -11.57 -15.43 -5.79
N LEU A 64 -10.51 -14.87 -5.17
CA LEU A 64 -9.75 -13.73 -5.67
C LEU A 64 -8.27 -14.07 -5.69
N TYR A 65 -7.63 -13.83 -6.82
CA TYR A 65 -6.18 -13.74 -6.96
C TYR A 65 -5.81 -12.27 -7.04
N GLU A 66 -4.88 -11.84 -6.20
CA GLU A 66 -4.32 -10.49 -6.18
C GLU A 66 -2.81 -10.57 -6.36
N GLN A 67 -2.28 -9.77 -7.27
CA GLN A 67 -0.85 -9.58 -7.44
C GLN A 67 -0.55 -8.08 -7.44
N TYR A 68 0.40 -7.68 -6.63
CA TYR A 68 0.91 -6.32 -6.56
C TYR A 68 2.42 -6.33 -6.75
N GLU A 69 2.89 -5.51 -7.66
CA GLU A 69 4.32 -5.27 -7.85
C GLU A 69 4.59 -3.78 -7.94
N GLU A 70 5.70 -3.38 -7.34
CA GLU A 70 6.16 -1.99 -7.29
C GLU A 70 7.67 -1.97 -7.50
N TRP A 71 8.13 -1.08 -8.37
CA TRP A 71 9.53 -0.78 -8.61
C TRP A 71 9.78 0.67 -8.30
N GLY A 72 10.79 0.93 -7.51
CA GLY A 72 11.27 2.28 -7.22
C GLY A 72 12.69 2.44 -7.71
N ASP A 73 12.96 3.53 -8.42
CA ASP A 73 14.29 3.97 -8.80
C ASP A 73 14.54 5.34 -8.20
N MET A 74 15.62 5.45 -7.44
CA MET A 74 16.03 6.72 -6.84
C MET A 74 17.51 6.95 -7.09
N PHE A 75 17.85 8.10 -7.65
CA PHE A 75 19.22 8.57 -7.73
C PHE A 75 19.32 10.06 -7.44
N TRP A 76 20.50 10.47 -7.00
CA TRP A 76 20.79 11.86 -6.80
C TRP A 76 22.20 12.20 -7.29
N ALA A 77 22.38 13.46 -7.68
CA ALA A 77 23.67 14.01 -8.02
C ALA A 77 23.87 15.36 -7.34
N GLN A 78 25.08 15.59 -6.87
CA GLN A 78 25.47 16.82 -6.17
C GLN A 78 26.78 17.37 -6.73
N ARG A 79 26.86 18.69 -6.87
CA ARG A 79 28.12 19.40 -7.04
C ARG A 79 28.25 20.53 -6.04
N LYS A 80 29.46 20.69 -5.53
CA LYS A 80 29.85 21.76 -4.63
C LYS A 80 30.63 22.84 -5.40
N GLN A 81 30.97 23.97 -4.73
CA GLN A 81 31.74 25.04 -5.30
C GLN A 81 31.10 25.62 -6.58
N LEU A 82 29.88 26.14 -6.45
CA LEU A 82 29.18 26.81 -7.55
C LEU A 82 29.93 28.10 -7.93
N LEU A 83 30.10 28.32 -9.22
CA LEU A 83 30.71 29.55 -9.78
C LEU A 83 29.91 30.80 -9.42
N SER A 84 28.59 30.68 -9.28
CA SER A 84 27.70 31.76 -8.87
C SER A 84 26.53 31.23 -8.06
N SER A 85 26.13 31.94 -7.04
CA SER A 85 24.93 31.65 -6.26
C SER A 85 23.61 31.90 -7.03
N SER A 86 23.71 32.57 -8.18
CA SER A 86 22.55 32.86 -9.03
C SER A 86 22.29 31.75 -10.08
N LEU A 87 23.23 30.82 -10.27
CA LEU A 87 23.13 29.75 -11.26
C LEU A 87 23.05 28.38 -10.55
N GLU A 88 21.84 27.96 -10.28
CA GLU A 88 21.51 26.74 -9.53
C GLU A 88 21.42 25.51 -10.43
N GLN A 89 22.46 25.24 -11.18
CA GLN A 89 22.54 24.09 -12.08
C GLN A 89 23.75 23.21 -11.75
N LEU A 90 23.59 21.89 -11.90
CA LEU A 90 24.67 20.93 -11.63
C LEU A 90 25.95 21.26 -12.40
N PHE A 91 25.80 21.68 -13.69
CA PHE A 91 26.97 22.02 -14.51
C PHE A 91 27.73 23.26 -14.02
N ALA A 92 27.09 24.13 -13.22
CA ALA A 92 27.72 25.33 -12.66
C ALA A 92 28.60 25.05 -11.44
N GLY A 93 28.59 23.84 -10.91
CA GLY A 93 29.49 23.42 -9.85
C GLY A 93 30.87 23.05 -10.36
N SER A 94 31.84 22.92 -9.46
CA SER A 94 33.24 22.58 -9.79
C SER A 94 33.32 21.32 -10.65
N ALA A 95 34.24 21.33 -11.61
CA ALA A 95 34.56 20.17 -12.44
C ALA A 95 35.41 19.13 -11.73
N ASP A 96 35.99 19.47 -10.59
CA ASP A 96 36.86 18.62 -9.80
C ASP A 96 36.11 17.42 -9.20
N SER A 97 36.69 16.24 -9.26
CA SER A 97 36.05 15.01 -8.81
C SER A 97 35.72 15.00 -7.32
N GLN A 98 36.56 15.65 -6.49
CA GLN A 98 36.33 15.77 -5.04
C GLN A 98 35.05 16.55 -4.65
N TRP A 99 34.51 17.34 -5.58
CA TRP A 99 33.31 18.15 -5.37
C TRP A 99 32.09 17.61 -6.09
N LYS A 100 32.20 16.42 -6.69
CA LYS A 100 31.11 15.69 -7.33
C LYS A 100 30.74 14.50 -6.48
N ASP A 101 29.46 14.29 -6.33
CA ASP A 101 28.92 13.14 -5.62
C ASP A 101 27.61 12.71 -6.28
N ALA A 102 27.39 11.41 -6.35
CA ALA A 102 26.16 10.84 -6.87
C ALA A 102 25.99 9.44 -6.29
N ASP A 103 24.76 9.07 -5.99
CA ASP A 103 24.41 7.74 -5.54
C ASP A 103 22.95 7.44 -5.92
N GLY A 104 22.58 6.17 -5.85
CA GLY A 104 21.23 5.74 -6.18
C GLY A 104 20.96 4.32 -5.69
N HIS A 105 19.70 3.97 -5.62
CA HIS A 105 19.28 2.61 -5.31
C HIS A 105 17.96 2.29 -5.98
N GLU A 106 17.77 1.03 -6.25
CA GLU A 106 16.51 0.44 -6.69
C GLU A 106 15.82 -0.26 -5.52
N SER A 107 14.50 -0.26 -5.55
CA SER A 107 13.67 -1.02 -4.62
C SER A 107 12.61 -1.80 -5.36
N GLU A 108 12.35 -3.02 -4.91
CA GLU A 108 11.32 -3.88 -5.48
C GLU A 108 10.45 -4.44 -4.36
N ILE A 109 9.13 -4.38 -4.58
CA ILE A 109 8.13 -4.94 -3.68
C ILE A 109 7.20 -5.82 -4.50
N GLY A 110 7.06 -7.07 -4.08
CA GLY A 110 6.12 -8.02 -4.67
C GLY A 110 5.24 -8.63 -3.58
N ARG A 111 3.93 -8.72 -3.87
CA ARG A 111 2.95 -9.41 -3.03
C ARG A 111 2.00 -10.20 -3.89
N ILE A 112 1.67 -11.41 -3.45
CA ILE A 112 0.65 -12.25 -4.05
C ILE A 112 -0.31 -12.68 -2.95
N GLY A 113 -1.60 -12.61 -3.22
CA GLY A 113 -2.66 -13.02 -2.30
C GLY A 113 -3.69 -13.91 -2.99
N TYR A 114 -4.09 -14.98 -2.31
CA TYR A 114 -5.25 -15.78 -2.65
C TYR A 114 -6.30 -15.58 -1.56
N VAL A 115 -7.49 -15.19 -1.96
CA VAL A 115 -8.62 -14.98 -1.04
C VAL A 115 -9.76 -15.90 -1.44
N GLY A 116 -10.28 -16.64 -0.49
CA GLY A 116 -11.48 -17.46 -0.68
C GLY A 116 -12.53 -17.11 0.35
N ARG A 117 -13.78 -17.09 -0.10
CA ARG A 117 -14.97 -16.94 0.75
C ARG A 117 -16.01 -17.95 0.36
N LEU A 118 -16.57 -18.64 1.32
CA LEU A 118 -17.71 -19.53 1.18
C LEU A 118 -18.81 -19.07 2.13
N ASN A 119 -19.96 -18.76 1.58
CA ASN A 119 -21.18 -18.45 2.31
C ASN A 119 -22.16 -19.60 2.10
N TYR A 120 -22.74 -20.10 3.18
CA TYR A 120 -23.78 -21.11 3.16
C TYR A 120 -24.96 -20.65 4.00
N GLY A 121 -26.14 -20.66 3.41
CA GLY A 121 -27.41 -20.41 4.06
C GLY A 121 -28.32 -21.65 3.98
N PHE A 122 -28.98 -21.98 5.08
CA PHE A 122 -30.00 -23.02 5.10
C PHE A 122 -31.33 -22.46 5.60
N ASP A 123 -32.37 -22.61 4.78
CA ASP A 123 -33.76 -22.23 5.05
C ASP A 123 -33.90 -20.75 5.52
N ASN A 124 -32.97 -19.89 5.06
CA ASN A 124 -32.84 -18.50 5.50
C ASN A 124 -32.65 -18.30 7.03
N ARG A 125 -32.38 -19.36 7.77
CA ARG A 125 -32.27 -19.40 9.23
C ARG A 125 -30.85 -19.54 9.73
N TYR A 126 -30.13 -20.50 9.16
CA TYR A 126 -28.76 -20.83 9.57
C TYR A 126 -27.79 -20.30 8.53
N LEU A 127 -26.81 -19.56 8.97
CA LEU A 127 -25.81 -18.93 8.12
C LEU A 127 -24.43 -19.39 8.58
N LEU A 128 -23.61 -19.78 7.63
CA LEU A 128 -22.20 -20.11 7.86
C LEU A 128 -21.36 -19.36 6.84
N GLU A 129 -20.31 -18.73 7.29
CA GLU A 129 -19.31 -18.10 6.44
C GLU A 129 -17.92 -18.61 6.80
N ALA A 130 -17.18 -19.03 5.80
CA ALA A 130 -15.78 -19.39 5.92
C ALA A 130 -14.96 -18.52 4.97
N ASN A 131 -13.91 -17.91 5.47
CA ASN A 131 -12.99 -17.12 4.70
C ASN A 131 -11.58 -17.62 4.92
N PHE A 132 -10.74 -17.50 3.91
CA PHE A 132 -9.30 -17.63 4.07
C PHE A 132 -8.58 -16.58 3.22
N ARG A 133 -7.41 -16.20 3.70
CA ARG A 133 -6.44 -15.41 2.95
C ARG A 133 -5.08 -16.10 3.03
N TYR A 134 -4.44 -16.28 1.89
CA TYR A 134 -3.12 -16.88 1.78
C TYR A 134 -2.21 -15.93 1.04
N ASP A 135 -1.35 -15.23 1.79
CA ASP A 135 -0.56 -14.12 1.31
C ASP A 135 0.93 -14.45 1.30
N SER A 136 1.62 -13.96 0.27
CA SER A 136 3.08 -13.97 0.18
C SER A 136 3.61 -12.56 -0.05
N SER A 137 4.78 -12.26 0.52
CA SER A 137 5.49 -11.02 0.28
C SER A 137 6.99 -11.27 0.19
N VAL A 138 7.65 -10.57 -0.73
CA VAL A 138 9.11 -10.57 -0.86
C VAL A 138 9.82 -9.95 0.36
N LYS A 139 9.10 -9.13 1.15
CA LYS A 139 9.62 -8.54 2.39
C LYS A 139 9.80 -9.56 3.53
N TRP A 140 9.18 -10.73 3.42
CA TRP A 140 9.33 -11.77 4.43
C TRP A 140 10.57 -12.62 4.18
N ILE A 141 11.09 -13.20 5.25
CA ILE A 141 12.33 -14.00 5.22
C ILE A 141 12.16 -15.16 4.22
N PRO A 142 13.18 -15.41 3.36
CA PRO A 142 13.18 -16.58 2.47
C PRO A 142 12.85 -17.87 3.21
N GLY A 143 11.97 -18.69 2.65
CA GLY A 143 11.45 -19.91 3.27
C GLY A 143 10.23 -19.74 4.18
N LYS A 144 9.89 -18.50 4.59
CA LYS A 144 8.69 -18.18 5.39
C LYS A 144 7.87 -17.03 4.77
N ARG A 145 7.81 -16.99 3.45
CA ARG A 145 7.17 -15.90 2.72
C ARG A 145 5.64 -16.00 2.65
N TRP A 146 5.06 -17.11 3.09
CA TRP A 146 3.63 -17.37 3.01
C TRP A 146 2.99 -17.36 4.39
N GLY A 147 1.85 -16.67 4.50
CA GLY A 147 1.00 -16.66 5.67
C GLY A 147 -0.41 -17.11 5.32
N PHE A 148 -1.02 -17.96 6.17
CA PHE A 148 -2.38 -18.43 6.02
C PHE A 148 -3.25 -17.88 7.14
N PHE A 149 -4.36 -17.23 6.79
CA PHE A 149 -5.25 -16.51 7.71
C PHE A 149 -6.70 -16.96 7.47
N PRO A 150 -7.16 -18.04 8.15
CA PRO A 150 -8.54 -18.48 8.07
C PRO A 150 -9.44 -17.74 9.04
N SER A 151 -10.73 -17.62 8.72
CA SER A 151 -11.78 -17.20 9.63
C SER A 151 -13.08 -17.93 9.33
N VAL A 152 -13.86 -18.22 10.37
CA VAL A 152 -15.17 -18.85 10.26
C VAL A 152 -16.16 -18.09 11.14
N SER A 153 -17.34 -17.84 10.63
CA SER A 153 -18.45 -17.26 11.39
C SER A 153 -19.73 -18.06 11.15
N ALA A 154 -20.57 -18.13 12.18
CA ALA A 154 -21.89 -18.76 12.12
C ALA A 154 -22.94 -17.78 12.65
N GLY A 155 -24.08 -17.75 11.99
CA GLY A 155 -25.23 -16.93 12.38
C GLY A 155 -26.52 -17.72 12.40
N TRP A 156 -27.38 -17.39 13.34
CA TRP A 156 -28.72 -17.96 13.43
C TRP A 156 -29.76 -16.83 13.45
N ARG A 157 -30.67 -16.85 12.47
CA ARG A 157 -31.78 -15.91 12.40
C ARG A 157 -32.95 -16.47 13.22
N VAL A 158 -33.00 -16.14 14.49
CA VAL A 158 -34.02 -16.62 15.42
C VAL A 158 -35.42 -16.17 15.00
N THR A 159 -35.54 -14.99 14.39
CA THR A 159 -36.83 -14.44 13.90
C THR A 159 -37.46 -15.27 12.80
N GLU A 160 -36.66 -16.10 12.08
CA GLU A 160 -37.16 -16.97 11.02
C GLU A 160 -37.70 -18.33 11.53
N GLU A 161 -37.52 -18.63 12.82
CA GLU A 161 -37.99 -19.86 13.43
C GLU A 161 -39.51 -19.86 13.65
N ASN A 162 -40.13 -21.02 13.51
CA ASN A 162 -41.57 -21.16 13.65
C ASN A 162 -42.10 -20.76 15.03
N PHE A 163 -41.36 -21.06 16.08
CA PHE A 163 -41.74 -20.69 17.46
C PHE A 163 -41.73 -19.16 17.67
N PHE A 164 -40.85 -18.45 16.94
CA PHE A 164 -40.78 -16.99 17.01
C PHE A 164 -41.93 -16.36 16.23
N LYS A 165 -42.17 -16.81 14.99
CA LYS A 165 -43.22 -16.31 14.09
C LYS A 165 -44.63 -16.55 14.63
N GLN A 166 -44.84 -17.58 15.44
CA GLN A 166 -46.14 -17.87 16.09
C GLN A 166 -46.45 -17.05 17.32
N ASN A 167 -45.48 -16.28 17.83
CA ASN A 167 -45.62 -15.51 19.03
C ASN A 167 -45.92 -14.02 18.71
N GLU A 168 -47.20 -13.66 18.73
CA GLU A 168 -47.66 -12.29 18.45
C GLU A 168 -46.98 -11.21 19.30
N LYS A 169 -46.58 -11.56 20.55
CA LYS A 169 -45.90 -10.62 21.44
C LYS A 169 -44.50 -10.24 21.00
N LEU A 170 -43.90 -10.99 20.05
CA LEU A 170 -42.55 -10.78 19.54
C LEU A 170 -42.54 -10.11 18.16
N ASN A 171 -43.69 -9.81 17.58
CA ASN A 171 -43.82 -9.21 16.24
C ASN A 171 -43.18 -7.83 16.08
N PHE A 172 -42.86 -7.17 17.19
CA PHE A 172 -42.14 -5.88 17.15
C PHE A 172 -40.63 -6.04 16.83
N ILE A 173 -40.09 -7.26 16.94
CA ILE A 173 -38.71 -7.57 16.62
C ILE A 173 -38.66 -8.09 15.19
N SER A 174 -38.25 -7.26 14.24
CA SER A 174 -38.23 -7.62 12.82
C SER A 174 -36.99 -8.43 12.40
N ASN A 175 -35.89 -8.31 13.14
CA ASN A 175 -34.66 -9.03 12.82
C ASN A 175 -33.80 -9.27 14.08
N LEU A 176 -33.67 -10.52 14.49
CA LEU A 176 -32.76 -10.97 15.55
C LEU A 176 -31.81 -12.03 14.96
N LYS A 177 -30.52 -11.68 14.93
CA LYS A 177 -29.47 -12.51 14.33
C LYS A 177 -28.34 -12.71 15.32
#